data_3800605ad54dbfe1c35e9b1f27a0823e
#
_entry.id   3800605ad54dbfe1c35e9b1f27a0823e
#
_cell.length_a   1.000
_cell.length_b   1.000
_cell.length_c   1.000
_cell.angle_alpha   90.00
_cell.angle_beta   90.00
_cell.angle_gamma   90.00
#
_symmetry.space_group_name_H-M   'P 1'
#
loop_
_entity.id
_entity.type
_entity.pdbx_description
1 polymer ?
#
loop_
_entity_poly.entity_id
_entity_poly.type
_entity_poly.pdbx_seq_one_letter_code
_entity_poly.pdbx_strand_id
1 'polypeptide(L)'
;PATELSGGEAQRIKLATELQRTQRGATLYVLDEPTTGLHPTDVDRLLKQLNALVDGGHTVIVVEHEMRVVAQSDWVIDIGPGAGDQGGHVVASGTPEKVAKSKASRTAPFLRAIIAG
;
A
#
# COMPACT_ATOMS: atom_id res chain seq x y z
N PRO A 1 -21.38 -15.13 2.41
CA PRO A 1 -19.98 -15.53 2.41
C PRO A 1 -19.04 -14.37 2.06
N ALA A 2 -17.78 -14.54 2.40
CA ALA A 2 -16.77 -13.51 2.16
C ALA A 2 -16.65 -13.15 0.67
N THR A 3 -17.00 -14.05 -0.21
CA THR A 3 -16.99 -13.84 -1.66
C THR A 3 -17.97 -12.77 -2.13
N GLU A 4 -18.93 -12.42 -1.31
CA GLU A 4 -19.91 -11.38 -1.64
C GLU A 4 -19.42 -9.97 -1.29
N LEU A 5 -18.36 -9.87 -0.50
CA LEU A 5 -17.75 -8.59 -0.16
C LEU A 5 -16.77 -8.19 -1.25
N SER A 6 -16.60 -6.88 -1.46
CA SER A 6 -15.51 -6.41 -2.29
C SER A 6 -14.19 -6.84 -1.66
N GLY A 7 -13.15 -7.01 -2.47
CA GLY A 7 -11.83 -7.37 -1.97
C GLY A 7 -11.37 -6.43 -0.86
N GLY A 8 -11.57 -5.12 -1.04
CA GLY A 8 -11.19 -4.13 -0.05
C GLY A 8 -11.97 -4.24 1.25
N GLU A 9 -13.27 -4.47 1.18
CA GLU A 9 -14.10 -4.64 2.38
C GLU A 9 -13.67 -5.87 3.18
N ALA A 10 -13.46 -7.00 2.50
CA ALA A 10 -13.05 -8.23 3.15
C ALA A 10 -11.69 -8.07 3.82
N GLN A 11 -10.76 -7.42 3.16
CA GLN A 11 -9.42 -7.15 3.70
C GLN A 11 -9.49 -6.27 4.95
N ARG A 12 -10.32 -5.21 4.92
CA ARG A 12 -10.44 -4.29 6.05
C ARG A 12 -11.07 -4.96 7.27
N ILE A 13 -12.05 -5.81 7.06
CA ILE A 13 -12.67 -6.59 8.15
C ILE A 13 -11.63 -7.51 8.78
N LYS A 14 -10.88 -8.22 7.95
CA LYS A 14 -9.84 -9.12 8.42
C LYS A 14 -8.73 -8.35 9.15
N LEU A 15 -8.35 -7.20 8.63
CA LEU A 15 -7.34 -6.34 9.26
C LEU A 15 -7.78 -5.90 10.66
N ALA A 16 -9.02 -5.45 10.80
CA ALA A 16 -9.56 -5.05 12.09
C ALA A 16 -9.53 -6.22 13.10
N THR A 17 -9.85 -7.43 12.64
CA THR A 17 -9.78 -8.63 13.47
C THR A 17 -8.34 -8.92 13.89
N GLU A 18 -7.38 -8.84 12.96
CA GLU A 18 -5.98 -9.11 13.24
C GLU A 18 -5.39 -8.11 14.25
N LEU A 19 -5.80 -6.84 14.20
CA LEU A 19 -5.33 -5.83 15.13
C LEU A 19 -5.74 -6.11 16.59
N GLN A 20 -6.82 -6.86 16.76
CA GLN A 20 -7.31 -7.23 18.11
C GLN A 20 -6.67 -8.49 18.64
N ARG A 21 -5.93 -9.23 17.80
CA ARG A 21 -5.29 -10.47 18.23
C ARG A 21 -3.96 -10.19 18.91
N THR A 22 -3.68 -10.99 19.94
CA THR A 22 -2.35 -11.02 20.55
C THR A 22 -1.48 -11.89 19.64
N GLN A 23 -0.59 -11.24 18.91
CA GLN A 23 0.31 -11.92 17.98
C GLN A 23 1.57 -12.41 18.70
N ARG A 24 1.98 -13.62 18.37
CA ARG A 24 3.30 -14.15 18.76
C ARG A 24 4.16 -14.20 17.51
N GLY A 25 5.24 -13.43 17.50
CA GLY A 25 6.16 -13.38 16.38
C GLY A 25 5.68 -12.44 15.28
N ALA A 26 6.52 -12.28 14.26
CA ALA A 26 6.25 -11.39 13.14
C ALA A 26 5.35 -12.06 12.10
N THR A 27 4.41 -11.31 11.57
CA THR A 27 3.50 -11.75 10.52
C THR A 27 3.70 -10.87 9.29
N LEU A 28 3.59 -11.48 8.11
CA LEU A 28 3.57 -10.75 6.84
C LEU A 28 2.12 -10.59 6.40
N TYR A 29 1.71 -9.34 6.22
CA TYR A 29 0.39 -9.01 5.69
C TYR A 29 0.53 -8.51 4.27
N VAL A 30 -0.25 -9.06 3.36
CA VAL A 30 -0.30 -8.62 1.95
C VAL A 30 -1.71 -8.15 1.65
N LEU A 31 -1.83 -6.89 1.26
CA LEU A 31 -3.12 -6.26 0.98
C LEU A 31 -3.15 -5.80 -0.47
N ASP A 32 -4.23 -6.11 -1.17
CA ASP A 32 -4.40 -5.77 -2.57
C ASP A 32 -5.45 -4.67 -2.72
N GLU A 33 -5.00 -3.48 -3.09
CA GLU A 33 -5.82 -2.28 -3.29
C GLU A 33 -6.84 -2.05 -2.16
N PRO A 34 -6.37 -1.99 -0.89
CA PRO A 34 -7.29 -1.92 0.25
C PRO A 34 -8.05 -0.59 0.34
N THR A 35 -7.66 0.43 -0.44
CA THR A 35 -8.37 1.73 -0.45
C THR A 35 -9.53 1.77 -1.43
N THR A 36 -9.77 0.72 -2.20
CA THR A 36 -10.85 0.69 -3.20
C THR A 36 -12.19 1.01 -2.54
N GLY A 37 -12.87 2.02 -3.06
CA GLY A 37 -14.18 2.44 -2.57
C GLY A 37 -14.17 3.25 -1.29
N LEU A 38 -12.98 3.58 -0.74
CA LEU A 38 -12.90 4.35 0.49
C LEU A 38 -12.94 5.85 0.26
N HIS A 39 -13.65 6.54 1.14
CA HIS A 39 -13.56 7.99 1.25
C HIS A 39 -12.17 8.38 1.77
N PRO A 40 -11.62 9.57 1.40
CA PRO A 40 -10.29 10.00 1.88
C PRO A 40 -10.10 9.92 3.39
N THR A 41 -11.13 10.22 4.18
CA THR A 41 -11.07 10.13 5.63
C THR A 41 -10.82 8.69 6.10
N ASP A 42 -11.42 7.73 5.39
CA ASP A 42 -11.26 6.31 5.71
C ASP A 42 -9.89 5.80 5.29
N VAL A 43 -9.29 6.40 4.26
CA VAL A 43 -7.91 6.08 3.88
C VAL A 43 -6.96 6.41 5.02
N ASP A 44 -7.12 7.57 5.66
CA ASP A 44 -6.30 7.96 6.79
C ASP A 44 -6.44 6.98 7.96
N ARG A 45 -7.67 6.54 8.21
CA ARG A 45 -7.94 5.54 9.25
C ARG A 45 -7.26 4.20 8.95
N LEU A 46 -7.34 3.76 7.70
CA LEU A 46 -6.66 2.53 7.25
C LEU A 46 -5.15 2.64 7.44
N LEU A 47 -4.56 3.78 7.08
CA LEU A 47 -3.12 4.00 7.24
C LEU A 47 -2.69 3.89 8.70
N LYS A 48 -3.50 4.42 9.63
CA LYS A 48 -3.20 4.27 11.06
C LYS A 48 -3.20 2.82 11.49
N GLN A 49 -4.13 2.02 10.97
CA GLN A 49 -4.18 0.58 11.27
C GLN A 49 -2.95 -0.14 10.72
N LEU A 50 -2.53 0.19 9.50
CA LEU A 50 -1.34 -0.42 8.90
C LEU A 50 -0.08 -0.05 9.66
N ASN A 51 0.04 1.22 10.05
CA ASN A 51 1.19 1.67 10.84
C ASN A 51 1.24 0.99 12.21
N ALA A 52 0.09 0.73 12.80
CA ALA A 52 0.03 0.00 14.08
C ALA A 52 0.59 -1.42 13.95
N LEU A 53 0.32 -2.09 12.83
CA LEU A 53 0.89 -3.41 12.56
C LEU A 53 2.40 -3.35 12.41
N VAL A 54 2.90 -2.36 11.66
CA VAL A 54 4.35 -2.17 11.47
C VAL A 54 5.02 -1.88 12.81
N ASP A 55 4.45 -1.01 13.62
CA ASP A 55 4.98 -0.66 14.94
C ASP A 55 4.99 -1.87 15.87
N GLY A 56 4.07 -2.80 15.66
CA GLY A 56 4.02 -4.05 16.41
C GLY A 56 5.04 -5.10 15.97
N GLY A 57 5.88 -4.79 15.00
CA GLY A 57 6.94 -5.69 14.53
C GLY A 57 6.55 -6.53 13.32
N HIS A 58 5.45 -6.22 12.68
CA HIS A 58 4.99 -6.94 11.48
C HIS A 58 5.44 -6.25 10.20
N THR A 59 5.41 -6.99 9.09
CA THR A 59 5.67 -6.46 7.76
C THR A 59 4.37 -6.37 6.98
N VAL A 60 4.16 -5.22 6.34
CA VAL A 60 2.96 -4.98 5.53
C VAL A 60 3.38 -4.65 4.11
N ILE A 61 2.87 -5.42 3.15
CA ILE A 61 3.02 -5.15 1.72
C ILE A 61 1.65 -4.77 1.18
N VAL A 62 1.59 -3.62 0.51
CA VAL A 62 0.35 -3.09 -0.04
C VAL A 62 0.51 -2.92 -1.53
N VAL A 63 -0.36 -3.55 -2.32
CA VAL A 63 -0.45 -3.28 -3.76
C VAL A 63 -1.42 -2.12 -3.91
N GLU A 64 -0.94 -0.97 -4.40
CA GLU A 64 -1.74 0.25 -4.35
C GLU A 64 -1.36 1.22 -5.45
N HIS A 65 -2.32 2.03 -5.88
CA HIS A 65 -2.10 3.16 -6.77
C HIS A 65 -2.61 4.47 -6.15
N GLU A 66 -3.10 4.43 -4.92
CA GLU A 66 -3.48 5.62 -4.17
C GLU A 66 -2.21 6.29 -3.64
N MET A 67 -1.87 7.47 -4.19
CA MET A 67 -0.60 8.12 -3.88
C MET A 67 -0.47 8.54 -2.41
N ARG A 68 -1.58 8.78 -1.72
CA ARG A 68 -1.54 9.10 -0.29
C ARG A 68 -0.97 7.95 0.52
N VAL A 69 -1.31 6.72 0.13
CA VAL A 69 -0.78 5.51 0.76
C VAL A 69 0.68 5.33 0.39
N VAL A 70 1.00 5.45 -0.90
CA VAL A 70 2.36 5.28 -1.41
C VAL A 70 3.31 6.28 -0.75
N ALA A 71 2.89 7.54 -0.61
CA ALA A 71 3.72 8.58 -0.01
C ALA A 71 4.03 8.35 1.46
N GLN A 72 3.19 7.62 2.17
CA GLN A 72 3.36 7.33 3.60
C GLN A 72 4.03 5.97 3.87
N SER A 73 4.36 5.24 2.83
CA SER A 73 5.07 3.97 2.98
C SER A 73 6.54 4.19 3.30
N ASP A 74 7.18 3.18 3.84
CA ASP A 74 8.61 3.21 4.13
C ASP A 74 9.45 2.91 2.90
N TRP A 75 8.90 2.11 1.99
CA TRP A 75 9.59 1.66 0.79
C TRP A 75 8.58 1.46 -0.34
N VAL A 76 8.94 1.90 -1.53
CA VAL A 76 8.11 1.77 -2.73
C VAL A 76 8.83 0.91 -3.74
N ILE A 77 8.10 -0.01 -4.36
CA ILE A 77 8.57 -0.78 -5.51
C ILE A 77 7.60 -0.47 -6.66
N ASP A 78 8.09 0.24 -7.66
CA ASP A 78 7.29 0.64 -8.80
C ASP A 78 7.52 -0.33 -9.96
N ILE A 79 6.44 -0.98 -10.37
CA ILE A 79 6.47 -1.97 -11.44
C ILE A 79 6.12 -1.27 -12.75
N GLY A 80 6.95 -1.48 -13.78
CA GLY A 80 6.81 -0.83 -15.05
C GLY A 80 5.53 -1.22 -15.79
N PRO A 81 5.08 -0.33 -16.69
CA PRO A 81 3.86 -0.55 -17.44
C PRO A 81 3.99 -1.68 -18.45
N GLY A 82 2.86 -2.17 -18.95
CA GLY A 82 2.78 -3.20 -19.96
C GLY A 82 2.47 -4.56 -19.36
N ALA A 83 2.35 -5.54 -20.25
CA ALA A 83 2.04 -6.92 -19.89
C ALA A 83 3.00 -7.87 -20.60
N GLY A 84 3.10 -9.10 -20.13
CA GLY A 84 4.00 -10.09 -20.71
C GLY A 84 5.46 -9.67 -20.58
N ASP A 85 6.23 -9.85 -21.64
CA ASP A 85 7.67 -9.58 -21.63
C ASP A 85 8.01 -8.10 -21.46
N GLN A 86 7.05 -7.21 -21.74
CA GLN A 86 7.26 -5.76 -21.63
C GLN A 86 6.77 -5.18 -20.30
N GLY A 87 6.16 -5.99 -19.46
CA GLY A 87 5.65 -5.57 -18.17
C GLY A 87 6.30 -6.31 -17.03
N GLY A 88 5.94 -5.91 -15.81
CA GLY A 88 6.38 -6.61 -14.61
C GLY A 88 7.83 -6.37 -14.22
N HIS A 89 8.46 -5.34 -14.77
CA HIS A 89 9.84 -4.98 -14.41
C HIS A 89 9.83 -3.86 -13.37
N VAL A 90 10.73 -3.94 -12.41
CA VAL A 90 10.93 -2.87 -11.44
C VAL A 90 11.60 -1.69 -12.15
N VAL A 91 10.92 -0.55 -12.22
CA VAL A 91 11.46 0.67 -12.85
C VAL A 91 12.04 1.64 -11.82
N ALA A 92 11.63 1.54 -10.58
CA ALA A 92 12.16 2.34 -9.48
C ALA A 92 11.87 1.64 -8.16
N SER A 93 12.77 1.75 -7.20
CA SER A 93 12.54 1.29 -5.83
C SER A 93 13.32 2.13 -4.86
N GLY A 94 12.77 2.29 -3.66
CA GLY A 94 13.39 3.08 -2.62
C GLY A 94 12.36 3.74 -1.73
N THR A 95 12.80 4.74 -0.96
CA THR A 95 11.88 5.56 -0.20
C THR A 95 10.95 6.32 -1.14
N PRO A 96 9.77 6.77 -0.68
CA PRO A 96 8.88 7.56 -1.53
C PRO A 96 9.58 8.77 -2.17
N GLU A 97 10.43 9.46 -1.42
CA GLU A 97 11.18 10.63 -1.92
C GLU A 97 12.13 10.24 -3.05
N LYS A 98 12.78 9.10 -2.92
CA LYS A 98 13.70 8.60 -3.95
C LYS A 98 12.95 8.22 -5.22
N VAL A 99 11.84 7.50 -5.09
CA VAL A 99 11.01 7.10 -6.24
C VAL A 99 10.41 8.32 -6.92
N ALA A 100 10.02 9.35 -6.16
CA ALA A 100 9.49 10.59 -6.70
C ALA A 100 10.48 11.31 -7.62
N LYS A 101 11.77 11.07 -7.48
CA LYS A 101 12.82 11.65 -8.32
C LYS A 101 13.14 10.82 -9.56
N SER A 102 12.53 9.66 -9.71
CA SER A 102 12.82 8.77 -10.83
C SER A 102 12.32 9.34 -12.15
N LYS A 103 13.16 9.27 -13.17
CA LYS A 103 12.78 9.67 -14.54
C LYS A 103 12.04 8.55 -15.27
N ALA A 104 12.27 7.31 -14.87
CA ALA A 104 11.67 6.14 -15.51
C ALA A 104 10.27 5.83 -14.99
N SER A 105 9.95 6.26 -13.76
CA SER A 105 8.69 5.93 -13.11
C SER A 105 7.56 6.82 -13.61
N ARG A 106 6.47 6.21 -14.06
CA ARG A 106 5.24 6.93 -14.40
C ARG A 106 4.47 7.35 -13.16
N THR A 107 4.75 6.72 -12.03
CA THR A 107 4.17 7.06 -10.73
C THR A 107 4.81 8.31 -10.13
N ALA A 108 6.09 8.55 -10.45
CA ALA A 108 6.88 9.62 -9.84
C ALA A 108 6.23 11.01 -9.92
N PRO A 109 5.66 11.45 -11.06
CA PRO A 109 5.04 12.78 -11.11
C PRO A 109 3.87 12.94 -10.11
N PHE A 110 3.06 11.90 -9.97
CA PHE A 110 1.92 11.92 -9.05
C PHE A 110 2.40 11.91 -7.60
N LEU A 111 3.43 11.13 -7.34
CA LEU A 111 4.02 11.04 -6.00
C LEU A 111 4.68 12.35 -5.59
N ARG A 112 5.38 13.03 -6.53
CA ARG A 112 5.95 14.36 -6.29
C ARG A 112 4.88 15.37 -5.88
N ALA A 113 3.73 15.34 -6.55
CA ALA A 113 2.64 16.26 -6.27
C ALA A 113 2.13 16.10 -4.84
N ILE A 114 2.01 14.87 -4.36
CA ILE A 114 1.55 14.59 -2.99
C ILE A 114 2.61 14.99 -1.96
N ILE A 115 3.87 14.66 -2.20
CA ILE A 115 4.97 14.96 -1.27
C ILE A 115 5.20 16.47 -1.16
N ALA A 116 5.12 17.20 -2.28
CA ALA A 116 5.32 18.64 -2.31
C ALA A 116 4.12 19.42 -1.75
N GLY A 117 2.95 18.84 -1.84
CA GLY A 117 1.73 19.44 -1.33
C GLY A 117 1.54 19.20 0.14
#